data_c63ed11b57b377db345c6c1ea63685f2
#
_entry.id   c63ed11b57b377db345c6c1ea63685f2
#
_cell.length_a   1.000
_cell.length_b   1.000
_cell.length_c   1.000
_cell.angle_alpha   90.00
_cell.angle_beta   90.00
_cell.angle_gamma   90.00
#
_symmetry.space_group_name_H-M   'P 1'
#
loop_
_entity.id
_entity.type
_entity.pdbx_description
1 polymer ?
#
loop_
_entity_poly.entity_id
_entity_poly.type
_entity_poly.pdbx_seq_one_letter_code
_entity_poly.pdbx_strand_id
1 'polypeptide(L)'
;MTNKQTTINSSISLEGVGIHTGKDVKLTFNPAKPDTGYVFKRVDLEGQPLIEALSKYVVNTQRGTTLEKSGVKLKTIEHVLAALVGLEIDNVLIEINAEEPPIMDGSSRFFVDALEKAGLKELNSLRKEYVIKNIITYKDEKSGSEITVIPSETYQITAMVDYDTKVLGTQNASLSKLSDFKDNFSNARTFSFLHEIEMLLENNLIKGCLLYTSPSPRDSDT
;
A
#
# COMPACT_ATOMS: atom_id res chain seq x y z
N MET A 1 -15.26 16.48 5.76
CA MET A 1 -14.07 15.87 6.38
C MET A 1 -13.83 16.51 7.72
N THR A 2 -13.50 15.75 8.74
CA THR A 2 -13.13 16.31 10.03
C THR A 2 -11.70 16.85 9.98
N ASN A 3 -11.44 17.98 10.66
CA ASN A 3 -10.08 18.51 10.83
C ASN A 3 -9.28 17.74 11.92
N LYS A 4 -9.88 16.73 12.52
CA LYS A 4 -9.27 15.94 13.57
C LYS A 4 -8.62 14.69 12.99
N GLN A 5 -7.58 14.25 13.66
CA GLN A 5 -6.95 12.97 13.37
C GLN A 5 -7.90 11.81 13.64
N THR A 6 -7.72 10.73 12.91
CA THR A 6 -8.51 9.51 13.03
C THR A 6 -7.63 8.29 13.34
N THR A 7 -8.26 7.30 13.95
CA THR A 7 -7.72 5.94 14.12
C THR A 7 -8.86 4.93 13.95
N ILE A 8 -8.58 3.64 14.04
CA ILE A 8 -9.63 2.62 14.08
C ILE A 8 -10.23 2.50 15.48
N ASN A 9 -11.49 2.07 15.58
CA ASN A 9 -12.19 1.95 16.86
C ASN A 9 -11.82 0.68 17.63
N SER A 10 -11.56 -0.42 16.92
CA SER A 10 -11.21 -1.72 17.51
C SER A 10 -10.12 -2.42 16.70
N SER A 11 -9.38 -3.33 17.36
CA SER A 11 -8.37 -4.14 16.66
C SER A 11 -9.02 -5.13 15.70
N ILE A 12 -8.37 -5.36 14.55
CA ILE A 12 -8.81 -6.33 13.56
C ILE A 12 -7.61 -7.01 12.91
N SER A 13 -7.74 -8.31 12.63
CA SER A 13 -6.67 -9.10 12.01
C SER A 13 -7.10 -9.66 10.67
N LEU A 14 -6.11 -9.80 9.78
CA LEU A 14 -6.19 -10.56 8.54
C LEU A 14 -5.10 -11.61 8.53
N GLU A 15 -5.38 -12.74 7.90
CA GLU A 15 -4.42 -13.82 7.68
C GLU A 15 -4.38 -14.16 6.20
N GLY A 16 -3.21 -14.52 5.72
CA GLY A 16 -2.97 -14.87 4.32
C GLY A 16 -1.50 -15.19 4.08
N VAL A 17 -1.06 -15.16 2.83
CA VAL A 17 0.29 -15.54 2.43
C VAL A 17 1.03 -14.34 1.84
N GLY A 18 2.29 -14.17 2.19
CA GLY A 18 3.17 -13.16 1.58
C GLY A 18 3.51 -13.54 0.13
N ILE A 19 3.42 -12.58 -0.80
CA ILE A 19 3.60 -12.87 -2.24
C ILE A 19 4.99 -13.39 -2.57
N HIS A 20 6.03 -12.79 -2.02
CA HIS A 20 7.42 -13.15 -2.35
C HIS A 20 7.97 -14.26 -1.45
N THR A 21 7.57 -14.27 -0.18
CA THR A 21 8.09 -15.21 0.81
C THR A 21 7.36 -16.55 0.81
N GLY A 22 6.08 -16.57 0.42
CA GLY A 22 5.20 -17.74 0.55
C GLY A 22 4.90 -18.12 2.00
N LYS A 23 5.22 -17.26 2.96
CA LYS A 23 4.98 -17.52 4.39
C LYS A 23 3.55 -17.14 4.79
N ASP A 24 3.00 -17.87 5.73
CA ASP A 24 1.76 -17.50 6.40
C ASP A 24 1.98 -16.22 7.22
N VAL A 25 1.10 -15.26 7.01
CA VAL A 25 1.17 -13.93 7.62
C VAL A 25 -0.10 -13.62 8.35
N LYS A 26 0.06 -13.18 9.60
CA LYS A 26 -0.98 -12.52 10.36
C LYS A 26 -0.63 -11.05 10.50
N LEU A 27 -1.54 -10.20 10.03
CA LEU A 27 -1.46 -8.75 10.14
C LEU A 27 -2.61 -8.27 11.02
N THR A 28 -2.29 -7.48 12.05
CA THR A 28 -3.28 -6.94 12.98
C THR A 28 -3.19 -5.43 13.01
N PHE A 29 -4.26 -4.75 12.66
CA PHE A 29 -4.41 -3.31 12.87
C PHE A 29 -4.90 -3.06 14.28
N ASN A 30 -4.24 -2.14 14.99
CA ASN A 30 -4.59 -1.73 16.34
C ASN A 30 -4.82 -0.22 16.40
N PRO A 31 -5.80 0.27 17.21
CA PRO A 31 -5.96 1.69 17.46
C PRO A 31 -4.65 2.32 17.97
N ALA A 32 -4.38 3.54 17.54
CA ALA A 32 -3.20 4.26 17.97
C ALA A 32 -3.54 5.66 18.50
N LYS A 33 -2.61 6.23 19.26
CA LYS A 33 -2.74 7.58 19.82
C LYS A 33 -2.55 8.64 18.73
N PRO A 34 -2.99 9.90 18.97
CA PRO A 34 -2.66 11.00 18.09
C PRO A 34 -1.16 11.09 17.82
N ASP A 35 -0.80 11.55 16.63
CA ASP A 35 0.59 11.74 16.17
C ASP A 35 1.43 10.46 16.08
N THR A 36 0.81 9.29 16.13
CA THR A 36 1.52 8.01 15.92
C THR A 36 1.89 7.81 14.43
N GLY A 37 1.02 8.22 13.51
CA GLY A 37 1.15 7.87 12.10
C GLY A 37 0.94 6.37 11.86
N TYR A 38 1.52 5.84 10.80
CA TYR A 38 1.51 4.41 10.49
C TYR A 38 2.79 3.77 11.01
N VAL A 39 2.66 2.87 11.98
CA VAL A 39 3.79 2.20 12.61
C VAL A 39 3.61 0.69 12.50
N PHE A 40 4.56 0.03 11.86
CA PHE A 40 4.64 -1.42 11.81
C PHE A 40 5.43 -1.95 13.01
N LYS A 41 4.98 -3.07 13.56
CA LYS A 41 5.64 -3.79 14.66
C LYS A 41 5.87 -5.25 14.25
N ARG A 42 7.13 -5.64 14.13
CA ARG A 42 7.53 -7.02 13.79
C ARG A 42 7.47 -7.90 15.04
N VAL A 43 6.32 -8.56 15.23
CA VAL A 43 6.06 -9.37 16.43
C VAL A 43 6.77 -10.74 16.40
N ASP A 44 7.30 -11.14 15.27
CA ASP A 44 8.09 -12.36 15.07
C ASP A 44 9.58 -12.19 15.44
N LEU A 45 10.04 -10.96 15.66
CA LEU A 45 11.43 -10.69 15.99
C LEU A 45 11.59 -10.34 17.47
N GLU A 46 12.76 -10.70 18.01
CA GLU A 46 13.12 -10.33 19.38
C GLU A 46 13.11 -8.81 19.55
N GLY A 47 12.59 -8.35 20.68
CA GLY A 47 12.42 -6.92 20.95
C GLY A 47 11.29 -6.25 20.18
N GLN A 48 10.61 -6.96 19.29
CA GLN A 48 9.45 -6.50 18.52
C GLN A 48 9.65 -5.11 17.90
N PRO A 49 10.66 -4.93 17.03
CA PRO A 49 11.07 -3.61 16.53
C PRO A 49 9.96 -2.89 15.80
N LEU A 50 9.96 -1.55 15.93
CA LEU A 50 9.02 -0.64 15.33
C LEU A 50 9.63 0.03 14.09
N ILE A 51 8.86 0.08 13.01
CA ILE A 51 9.22 0.74 11.75
C ILE A 51 8.10 1.70 11.38
N GLU A 52 8.35 2.99 11.44
CA GLU A 52 7.41 4.01 10.97
C GLU A 52 7.38 4.02 9.44
N ALA A 53 6.19 4.12 8.84
CA ALA A 53 6.04 4.23 7.39
C ALA A 53 6.39 5.65 6.90
N LEU A 54 7.67 5.98 6.95
CA LEU A 54 8.22 7.27 6.54
C LEU A 54 9.12 7.10 5.31
N SER A 55 9.08 8.05 4.39
CA SER A 55 9.87 8.05 3.16
C SER A 55 11.38 7.87 3.38
N LYS A 56 11.90 8.41 4.49
CA LYS A 56 13.32 8.27 4.86
C LYS A 56 13.77 6.82 5.13
N TYR A 57 12.84 5.91 5.36
CA TYR A 57 13.11 4.48 5.57
C TYR A 57 12.89 3.64 4.32
N VAL A 58 12.45 4.25 3.21
CA VAL A 58 12.32 3.54 1.93
C VAL A 58 13.70 3.25 1.36
N VAL A 59 14.01 1.98 1.16
CA VAL A 59 15.33 1.51 0.64
C VAL A 59 15.22 0.88 -0.73
N ASN A 60 14.02 0.43 -1.14
CA ASN A 60 13.79 -0.17 -2.44
C ASN A 60 12.34 0.05 -2.87
N THR A 61 12.17 0.33 -4.17
CA THR A 61 10.87 0.48 -4.82
C THR A 61 10.70 -0.42 -6.05
N GLN A 62 11.61 -1.37 -6.25
CA GLN A 62 11.48 -2.36 -7.32
C GLN A 62 10.41 -3.38 -6.94
N ARG A 63 9.32 -3.45 -7.73
CA ARG A 63 8.19 -4.38 -7.58
C ARG A 63 7.47 -4.34 -6.23
N GLY A 64 7.63 -3.26 -5.46
CA GLY A 64 7.00 -3.06 -4.17
C GLY A 64 7.81 -2.11 -3.30
N THR A 65 7.18 -1.53 -2.31
CA THR A 65 7.83 -0.60 -1.39
C THR A 65 8.44 -1.35 -0.21
N THR A 66 9.76 -1.22 -0.04
CA THR A 66 10.50 -1.80 1.09
C THR A 66 10.94 -0.70 2.04
N LEU A 67 10.56 -0.84 3.31
CA LEU A 67 11.10 -0.05 4.41
C LEU A 67 12.23 -0.82 5.11
N GLU A 68 13.24 -0.09 5.57
CA GLU A 68 14.28 -0.62 6.44
C GLU A 68 14.61 0.35 7.56
N LYS A 69 14.63 -0.15 8.79
CA LYS A 69 15.07 0.59 9.97
C LYS A 69 15.87 -0.33 10.87
N SER A 70 17.11 0.08 11.23
CA SER A 70 18.00 -0.70 12.09
C SER A 70 18.21 -2.16 11.67
N GLY A 71 18.31 -2.40 10.34
CA GLY A 71 18.48 -3.74 9.77
C GLY A 71 17.22 -4.59 9.65
N VAL A 72 16.08 -4.08 10.13
CA VAL A 72 14.79 -4.77 10.01
C VAL A 72 14.06 -4.26 8.78
N LYS A 73 13.63 -5.20 7.92
CA LYS A 73 12.95 -4.91 6.64
C LYS A 73 11.47 -5.25 6.70
N LEU A 74 10.68 -4.44 5.97
CA LEU A 74 9.29 -4.67 5.62
C LEU A 74 9.11 -4.40 4.13
N LYS A 75 8.52 -5.35 3.42
CA LYS A 75 8.36 -5.34 1.96
C LYS A 75 6.87 -5.25 1.58
N THR A 76 6.58 -4.80 0.37
CA THR A 76 5.24 -4.88 -0.26
C THR A 76 4.13 -4.25 0.60
N ILE A 77 4.40 -3.09 1.18
CA ILE A 77 3.50 -2.41 2.12
C ILE A 77 2.46 -1.51 1.44
N GLU A 78 2.60 -1.25 0.14
CA GLU A 78 1.82 -0.28 -0.63
C GLU A 78 0.31 -0.52 -0.58
N HIS A 79 -0.15 -1.78 -0.61
CA HIS A 79 -1.58 -2.12 -0.57
C HIS A 79 -2.21 -1.78 0.78
N VAL A 80 -1.46 -2.00 1.87
CA VAL A 80 -1.86 -1.63 3.23
C VAL A 80 -1.92 -0.12 3.38
N LEU A 81 -0.89 0.59 2.92
CA LEU A 81 -0.83 2.05 3.01
C LEU A 81 -1.92 2.71 2.15
N ALA A 82 -2.21 2.16 0.97
CA ALA A 82 -3.29 2.65 0.11
C ALA A 82 -4.65 2.55 0.79
N ALA A 83 -4.95 1.43 1.48
CA ALA A 83 -6.18 1.27 2.23
C ALA A 83 -6.31 2.29 3.38
N LEU A 84 -5.22 2.51 4.14
CA LEU A 84 -5.20 3.47 5.25
C LEU A 84 -5.42 4.90 4.77
N VAL A 85 -4.71 5.32 3.72
CA VAL A 85 -4.87 6.65 3.13
C VAL A 85 -6.26 6.81 2.52
N GLY A 86 -6.74 5.81 1.78
CA GLY A 86 -8.05 5.84 1.13
C GLY A 86 -9.22 5.96 2.11
N LEU A 87 -9.06 5.43 3.33
CA LEU A 87 -10.03 5.56 4.42
C LEU A 87 -9.75 6.74 5.35
N GLU A 88 -8.78 7.59 5.03
CA GLU A 88 -8.39 8.75 5.84
C GLU A 88 -8.04 8.42 7.29
N ILE A 89 -7.40 7.26 7.52
CA ILE A 89 -6.89 6.87 8.83
C ILE A 89 -5.53 7.54 9.03
N ASP A 90 -5.37 8.33 10.09
CA ASP A 90 -4.12 9.05 10.35
C ASP A 90 -3.16 8.25 11.24
N ASN A 91 -3.70 7.42 12.15
CA ASN A 91 -2.90 6.76 13.19
C ASN A 91 -3.29 5.29 13.34
N VAL A 92 -2.32 4.39 13.21
CA VAL A 92 -2.54 2.95 13.40
C VAL A 92 -1.23 2.25 13.78
N LEU A 93 -1.30 1.30 14.71
CA LEU A 93 -0.23 0.36 14.99
C LEU A 93 -0.53 -0.95 14.26
N ILE A 94 0.39 -1.41 13.41
CA ILE A 94 0.23 -2.57 12.55
C ILE A 94 1.19 -3.66 13.01
N GLU A 95 0.68 -4.65 13.71
CA GLU A 95 1.47 -5.82 14.12
C GLU A 95 1.51 -6.83 12.97
N ILE A 96 2.70 -7.36 12.72
CA ILE A 96 2.95 -8.33 11.65
C ILE A 96 3.99 -9.34 12.09
N ASN A 97 3.73 -10.62 11.78
CA ASN A 97 4.61 -11.74 12.11
C ASN A 97 5.52 -12.19 10.96
N ALA A 98 5.69 -11.35 9.95
CA ALA A 98 6.53 -11.65 8.78
C ALA A 98 7.13 -10.37 8.18
N GLU A 99 8.02 -10.53 7.19
CA GLU A 99 8.68 -9.41 6.52
C GLU A 99 7.84 -8.72 5.42
N GLU A 100 6.66 -9.24 5.12
CA GLU A 100 5.71 -8.64 4.17
C GLU A 100 4.27 -8.90 4.59
N PRO A 101 3.32 -8.00 4.30
CA PRO A 101 1.90 -8.22 4.50
C PRO A 101 1.35 -9.36 3.64
N PRO A 102 0.20 -9.96 4.01
CA PRO A 102 -0.46 -10.92 3.15
C PRO A 102 -0.91 -10.24 1.87
N ILE A 103 -0.67 -10.88 0.71
CA ILE A 103 -1.02 -10.28 -0.59
C ILE A 103 -2.53 -10.27 -0.85
N MET A 104 -3.28 -11.12 -0.17
CA MET A 104 -4.70 -11.33 -0.37
C MET A 104 -5.00 -11.70 -1.84
N ASP A 105 -5.87 -10.94 -2.52
CA ASP A 105 -6.16 -11.11 -3.96
C ASP A 105 -5.34 -10.18 -4.87
N GLY A 106 -4.33 -9.51 -4.32
CA GLY A 106 -3.51 -8.54 -5.03
C GLY A 106 -4.09 -7.13 -5.08
N SER A 107 -5.16 -6.85 -4.34
CA SER A 107 -5.79 -5.54 -4.21
C SER A 107 -5.72 -4.99 -2.79
N SER A 108 -6.18 -3.75 -2.58
CA SER A 108 -6.32 -3.15 -1.24
C SER A 108 -7.67 -3.48 -0.58
N ARG A 109 -8.59 -4.10 -1.29
CA ARG A 109 -9.98 -4.31 -0.87
C ARG A 109 -10.11 -5.00 0.49
N PHE A 110 -9.41 -6.10 0.70
CA PHE A 110 -9.51 -6.85 1.96
C PHE A 110 -9.06 -6.05 3.17
N PHE A 111 -8.06 -5.17 2.99
CA PHE A 111 -7.61 -4.26 4.04
C PHE A 111 -8.67 -3.18 4.30
N VAL A 112 -9.27 -2.63 3.23
CA VAL A 112 -10.39 -1.66 3.33
C VAL A 112 -11.56 -2.29 4.08
N ASP A 113 -12.02 -3.48 3.68
CA ASP A 113 -13.14 -4.18 4.30
C ASP A 113 -12.87 -4.47 5.80
N ALA A 114 -11.64 -4.85 6.15
CA ALA A 114 -11.26 -5.08 7.53
C ALA A 114 -11.27 -3.79 8.35
N LEU A 115 -10.65 -2.73 7.84
CA LEU A 115 -10.58 -1.43 8.52
C LEU A 115 -11.97 -0.81 8.71
N GLU A 116 -12.87 -0.95 7.76
CA GLU A 116 -14.28 -0.54 7.91
C GLU A 116 -15.01 -1.33 9.00
N LYS A 117 -14.80 -2.65 9.07
CA LYS A 117 -15.35 -3.49 10.16
C LYS A 117 -14.81 -3.08 11.53
N ALA A 118 -13.55 -2.66 11.61
CA ALA A 118 -12.96 -2.12 12.83
C ALA A 118 -13.63 -0.80 13.26
N GLY A 119 -14.22 -0.08 12.30
CA GLY A 119 -14.82 1.22 12.47
C GLY A 119 -13.78 2.33 12.67
N LEU A 120 -14.15 3.57 12.35
CA LEU A 120 -13.30 4.74 12.51
C LEU A 120 -13.60 5.45 13.83
N LYS A 121 -12.57 6.02 14.44
CA LYS A 121 -12.66 6.82 15.65
C LYS A 121 -11.90 8.13 15.47
N GLU A 122 -12.59 9.22 15.72
CA GLU A 122 -11.99 10.55 15.77
C GLU A 122 -11.17 10.72 17.06
N LEU A 123 -9.99 11.31 16.94
CA LEU A 123 -9.09 11.62 18.04
C LEU A 123 -9.18 13.10 18.42
N ASN A 124 -8.85 13.41 19.66
CA ASN A 124 -8.89 14.81 20.13
C ASN A 124 -7.58 15.57 19.80
N SER A 125 -7.18 15.54 18.53
CA SER A 125 -6.02 16.25 18.00
C SER A 125 -6.28 16.68 16.58
N LEU A 126 -5.83 17.87 16.19
CA LEU A 126 -5.95 18.36 14.83
C LEU A 126 -5.03 17.60 13.88
N ARG A 127 -5.49 17.39 12.66
CA ARG A 127 -4.69 16.83 11.57
C ARG A 127 -3.56 17.81 11.22
N LYS A 128 -2.37 17.29 10.99
CA LYS A 128 -1.23 18.06 10.52
C LYS A 128 -1.15 17.94 9.00
N GLU A 129 -1.30 19.04 8.31
CA GLU A 129 -1.31 19.07 6.86
C GLU A 129 -0.05 19.75 6.34
N TYR A 130 0.53 19.17 5.29
CA TYR A 130 1.58 19.81 4.51
C TYR A 130 0.96 20.45 3.28
N VAL A 131 0.88 21.77 3.28
CA VAL A 131 0.28 22.54 2.19
C VAL A 131 1.32 22.82 1.11
N ILE A 132 1.05 22.34 -0.09
CA ILE A 132 1.87 22.64 -1.28
C ILE A 132 1.60 24.08 -1.72
N LYS A 133 2.64 24.92 -1.75
CA LYS A 133 2.53 26.34 -2.12
C LYS A 133 2.99 26.64 -3.54
N ASN A 134 3.87 25.82 -4.09
CA ASN A 134 4.45 25.99 -5.42
C ASN A 134 4.41 24.69 -6.18
N ILE A 135 4.44 24.75 -7.51
CA ILE A 135 4.61 23.57 -8.36
C ILE A 135 6.01 23.01 -8.12
N ILE A 136 6.09 21.71 -7.85
CA ILE A 136 7.36 20.99 -7.65
C ILE A 136 7.36 19.83 -8.62
N THR A 137 8.38 19.73 -9.47
CA THR A 137 8.57 18.62 -10.40
C THR A 137 9.86 17.89 -10.06
N TYR A 138 9.80 16.59 -9.99
CA TYR A 138 10.94 15.70 -9.89
C TYR A 138 10.92 14.72 -11.07
N LYS A 139 12.07 14.57 -11.73
CA LYS A 139 12.26 13.63 -12.82
C LYS A 139 13.42 12.70 -12.52
N ASP A 140 13.19 11.41 -12.64
CA ASP A 140 14.24 10.40 -12.59
C ASP A 140 14.79 10.17 -13.99
N GLU A 141 16.02 10.62 -14.24
CA GLU A 141 16.69 10.52 -15.55
C GLU A 141 16.95 9.06 -15.97
N LYS A 142 16.98 8.11 -15.04
CA LYS A 142 17.24 6.70 -15.34
C LYS A 142 15.98 5.96 -15.81
N SER A 143 14.87 6.15 -15.11
CA SER A 143 13.60 5.51 -15.45
C SER A 143 12.75 6.34 -16.40
N GLY A 144 13.02 7.65 -16.53
CA GLY A 144 12.17 8.60 -17.22
C GLY A 144 10.89 8.95 -16.47
N SER A 145 10.73 8.44 -15.26
CA SER A 145 9.55 8.72 -14.42
C SER A 145 9.56 10.16 -13.93
N GLU A 146 8.39 10.79 -13.94
CA GLU A 146 8.22 12.18 -13.50
C GLU A 146 7.08 12.26 -12.48
N ILE A 147 7.29 13.04 -11.43
CA ILE A 147 6.26 13.38 -10.45
C ILE A 147 6.16 14.90 -10.38
N THR A 148 4.96 15.42 -10.63
CA THR A 148 4.68 16.85 -10.47
C THR A 148 3.63 17.03 -9.37
N VAL A 149 3.96 17.84 -8.38
CA VAL A 149 3.06 18.21 -7.29
C VAL A 149 2.59 19.65 -7.51
N ILE A 150 1.28 19.85 -7.50
CA ILE A 150 0.63 21.11 -7.83
C ILE A 150 -0.18 21.59 -6.62
N PRO A 151 -0.18 22.89 -6.29
CA PRO A 151 -1.07 23.43 -5.26
C PRO A 151 -2.54 23.10 -5.55
N SER A 152 -3.25 22.58 -4.56
CA SER A 152 -4.67 22.24 -4.65
C SER A 152 -5.33 22.40 -3.27
N GLU A 153 -6.63 22.69 -3.25
CA GLU A 153 -7.42 22.74 -2.02
C GLU A 153 -7.78 21.34 -1.48
N THR A 154 -7.65 20.32 -2.31
CA THR A 154 -7.97 18.93 -1.97
C THR A 154 -6.86 17.99 -2.41
N TYR A 155 -6.75 16.86 -1.70
CA TYR A 155 -5.83 15.80 -2.10
C TYR A 155 -6.36 15.08 -3.34
N GLN A 156 -5.57 15.09 -4.40
CA GLN A 156 -5.89 14.44 -5.68
C GLN A 156 -4.64 13.73 -6.22
N ILE A 157 -4.84 12.64 -6.93
CA ILE A 157 -3.77 11.92 -7.62
C ILE A 157 -4.21 11.62 -9.04
N THR A 158 -3.36 11.92 -10.02
CA THR A 158 -3.46 11.39 -11.37
C THR A 158 -2.17 10.64 -11.68
N ALA A 159 -2.30 9.40 -12.11
CA ALA A 159 -1.18 8.56 -12.54
C ALA A 159 -1.37 8.19 -14.01
N MET A 160 -0.27 8.20 -14.76
CA MET A 160 -0.20 7.71 -16.12
C MET A 160 0.98 6.75 -16.23
N VAL A 161 0.75 5.59 -16.81
CA VAL A 161 1.77 4.56 -17.01
C VAL A 161 1.76 4.14 -18.47
N ASP A 162 2.90 4.21 -19.12
CA ASP A 162 3.12 3.61 -20.43
C ASP A 162 3.77 2.24 -20.22
N TYR A 163 3.07 1.19 -20.67
CA TYR A 163 3.56 -0.18 -20.53
C TYR A 163 4.44 -0.63 -21.69
N ASP A 164 4.66 0.24 -22.69
CA ASP A 164 5.43 -0.08 -23.90
C ASP A 164 4.99 -1.40 -24.58
N THR A 165 3.69 -1.68 -24.55
CA THR A 165 3.09 -2.85 -25.16
C THR A 165 1.90 -2.47 -26.03
N LYS A 166 1.72 -3.19 -27.15
CA LYS A 166 0.56 -2.94 -28.03
C LYS A 166 -0.78 -3.25 -27.38
N VAL A 167 -0.79 -4.13 -26.38
CA VAL A 167 -2.02 -4.60 -25.72
C VAL A 167 -2.47 -3.58 -24.66
N LEU A 168 -1.57 -3.13 -23.81
CA LEU A 168 -1.90 -2.21 -22.70
C LEU A 168 -1.74 -0.74 -23.11
N GLY A 169 -0.72 -0.42 -23.94
CA GLY A 169 -0.38 0.95 -24.31
C GLY A 169 -0.18 1.84 -23.09
N THR A 170 -0.65 3.07 -23.20
CA THR A 170 -0.64 4.04 -22.09
C THR A 170 -1.95 3.98 -21.34
N GLN A 171 -1.89 3.81 -20.02
CA GLN A 171 -3.04 3.80 -19.13
C GLN A 171 -2.97 5.00 -18.18
N ASN A 172 -4.13 5.52 -17.79
CA ASN A 172 -4.20 6.59 -16.80
C ASN A 172 -5.34 6.34 -15.82
N ALA A 173 -5.18 6.88 -14.60
CA ALA A 173 -6.21 6.86 -13.59
C ALA A 173 -6.13 8.11 -12.73
N SER A 174 -7.29 8.65 -12.31
CA SER A 174 -7.37 9.85 -11.50
C SER A 174 -8.28 9.62 -10.31
N LEU A 175 -7.75 9.85 -9.11
CA LEU A 175 -8.47 9.91 -7.86
C LEU A 175 -8.70 11.38 -7.50
N SER A 176 -9.93 11.87 -7.69
CA SER A 176 -10.29 13.28 -7.43
C SER A 176 -10.70 13.55 -5.99
N LYS A 177 -11.12 12.53 -5.27
CA LYS A 177 -11.48 12.57 -3.84
C LYS A 177 -11.07 11.28 -3.17
N LEU A 178 -10.51 11.34 -1.97
CA LEU A 178 -10.15 10.13 -1.21
C LEU A 178 -11.36 9.24 -0.92
N SER A 179 -12.55 9.82 -0.72
CA SER A 179 -13.79 9.06 -0.56
C SER A 179 -14.11 8.11 -1.71
N ASP A 180 -13.61 8.38 -2.92
CA ASP A 180 -13.88 7.57 -4.10
C ASP A 180 -12.91 6.37 -4.19
N PHE A 181 -11.89 6.31 -3.33
CA PHE A 181 -10.88 5.25 -3.34
C PHE A 181 -11.49 3.86 -3.16
N LYS A 182 -12.38 3.72 -2.18
CA LYS A 182 -13.00 2.44 -1.86
C LYS A 182 -13.69 1.82 -3.07
N ASP A 183 -14.56 2.58 -3.73
CA ASP A 183 -15.43 2.06 -4.78
C ASP A 183 -14.70 1.94 -6.13
N ASN A 184 -13.78 2.87 -6.43
CA ASN A 184 -13.17 2.97 -7.74
C ASN A 184 -11.76 2.38 -7.84
N PHE A 185 -11.03 2.25 -6.71
CA PHE A 185 -9.60 1.88 -6.73
C PHE A 185 -9.27 0.68 -5.85
N SER A 186 -9.98 0.46 -4.74
CA SER A 186 -9.61 -0.59 -3.78
C SER A 186 -9.59 -1.98 -4.39
N ASN A 187 -10.40 -2.23 -5.43
CA ASN A 187 -10.48 -3.48 -6.15
C ASN A 187 -9.41 -3.67 -7.23
N ALA A 188 -8.63 -2.61 -7.54
CA ALA A 188 -7.58 -2.70 -8.54
C ALA A 188 -6.47 -3.64 -8.05
N ARG A 189 -6.19 -4.67 -8.84
CA ARG A 189 -5.20 -5.69 -8.51
C ARG A 189 -3.86 -5.36 -9.14
N THR A 190 -2.79 -5.74 -8.44
CA THR A 190 -1.47 -5.83 -9.06
C THR A 190 -1.47 -6.92 -10.13
N PHE A 191 -0.66 -6.75 -11.17
CA PHE A 191 -0.50 -7.75 -12.23
C PHE A 191 0.99 -7.86 -12.61
N SER A 192 1.33 -8.89 -13.37
CA SER A 192 2.68 -9.07 -13.93
C SER A 192 2.55 -9.71 -15.32
N PHE A 193 3.47 -9.37 -16.22
CA PHE A 193 3.55 -10.02 -17.51
C PHE A 193 4.10 -11.45 -17.37
N LEU A 194 3.70 -12.37 -18.24
CA LEU A 194 4.12 -13.77 -18.17
C LEU A 194 5.65 -13.93 -18.18
N HIS A 195 6.35 -13.20 -19.04
CA HIS A 195 7.82 -13.23 -19.09
C HIS A 195 8.49 -12.71 -17.81
N GLU A 196 7.83 -11.83 -17.09
CA GLU A 196 8.31 -11.36 -15.78
C GLU A 196 8.09 -12.41 -14.69
N ILE A 197 6.97 -13.16 -14.76
CA ILE A 197 6.67 -14.25 -13.82
C ILE A 197 7.73 -15.34 -13.92
N GLU A 198 8.13 -15.74 -15.13
CA GLU A 198 9.19 -16.72 -15.36
C GLU A 198 10.51 -16.27 -14.69
N MET A 199 10.94 -15.05 -14.93
CA MET A 199 12.13 -14.47 -14.31
C MET A 199 12.03 -14.39 -12.78
N LEU A 200 10.84 -14.07 -12.24
CA LEU A 200 10.62 -14.00 -10.79
C LEU A 200 10.71 -15.39 -10.14
N LEU A 201 10.16 -16.41 -10.78
CA LEU A 201 10.25 -17.80 -10.31
C LEU A 201 11.69 -18.31 -10.33
N GLU A 202 12.45 -18.05 -11.38
CA GLU A 202 13.88 -18.37 -11.46
C GLU A 202 14.69 -17.73 -10.32
N ASN A 203 14.31 -16.52 -9.90
CA ASN A 203 14.94 -15.83 -8.77
C ASN A 203 14.32 -16.18 -7.40
N ASN A 204 13.55 -17.27 -7.29
CA ASN A 204 12.88 -17.71 -6.06
C ASN A 204 11.96 -16.64 -5.41
N LEU A 205 11.41 -15.74 -6.19
CA LEU A 205 10.38 -14.78 -5.79
C LEU A 205 8.98 -15.31 -6.08
N ILE A 206 7.95 -14.59 -5.66
CA ILE A 206 6.52 -14.90 -5.87
C ILE A 206 6.10 -16.30 -5.38
N LYS A 207 6.70 -16.81 -4.32
CA LYS A 207 6.41 -18.14 -3.75
C LYS A 207 4.97 -18.27 -3.23
N GLY A 208 4.33 -17.18 -2.87
CA GLY A 208 2.93 -17.11 -2.45
C GLY A 208 1.96 -16.74 -3.58
N CYS A 209 2.45 -16.59 -4.81
CA CYS A 209 1.59 -16.32 -5.96
C CYS A 209 0.87 -17.63 -6.34
N LEU A 210 -0.38 -17.72 -5.91
CA LEU A 210 -1.29 -18.70 -6.47
C LEU A 210 -1.72 -18.18 -7.85
N LEU A 211 -1.53 -18.97 -8.90
CA LEU A 211 -1.96 -18.67 -10.28
C LEU A 211 -3.45 -18.30 -10.40
N TYR A 212 -4.22 -18.53 -9.34
CA TYR A 212 -5.65 -18.18 -9.22
C TYR A 212 -5.92 -16.72 -8.81
N THR A 213 -4.92 -15.95 -8.38
CA THR A 213 -5.12 -14.56 -7.94
C THR A 213 -4.92 -13.52 -9.05
N SER A 214 -4.33 -13.91 -10.17
CA SER A 214 -4.22 -13.09 -11.38
C SER A 214 -5.00 -13.76 -12.51
N PRO A 215 -6.19 -13.26 -12.87
CA PRO A 215 -6.87 -13.77 -14.07
C PRO A 215 -5.96 -13.52 -15.29
N SER A 216 -5.68 -14.59 -16.03
CA SER A 216 -5.00 -14.47 -17.31
C SER A 216 -5.85 -13.60 -18.24
N PRO A 217 -5.25 -12.74 -19.08
CA PRO A 217 -6.00 -12.04 -20.14
C PRO A 217 -6.76 -12.97 -21.10
N ARG A 218 -6.51 -14.29 -21.06
CA ARG A 218 -7.22 -15.31 -21.84
C ARG A 218 -8.55 -15.77 -21.22
N ASP A 219 -8.81 -15.44 -19.96
CA ASP A 219 -10.06 -15.84 -19.29
C ASP A 219 -11.23 -14.90 -19.57
N SER A 220 -11.01 -13.83 -20.35
CA SER A 220 -12.05 -12.89 -20.78
C SER A 220 -12.66 -13.21 -22.15
N ASP A 221 -12.22 -14.29 -22.83
CA ASP A 221 -12.68 -14.69 -24.17
C ASP A 221 -13.58 -15.95 -24.15
N THR A 222 -14.49 -16.04 -23.17
CA THR A 222 -15.61 -17.01 -23.20
C THR A 222 -16.93 -16.35 -22.91
#